data_0384fab22b041fdd06ca8e5df375ea86
#
_entry.id   0384fab22b041fdd06ca8e5df375ea86
#
_cell.length_a   1.000
_cell.length_b   1.000
_cell.length_c   1.000
_cell.angle_alpha   90.00
_cell.angle_beta   90.00
_cell.angle_gamma   90.00
#
_symmetry.space_group_name_H-M   'P 1'
#
loop_
_entity.id
_entity.type
_entity.pdbx_description
1 polymer ?
#
loop_
_entity_poly.entity_id
_entity_poly.type
_entity_poly.pdbx_seq_one_letter_code
_entity_poly.pdbx_strand_id
1 'polypeptide(L)'
;LGKKSHAMKATASVHEWCGQAFMQVNNREDLEVKIHSYFESTADKELQLNQALMENEVWNLLRINPESELLNVEKMIPSLEYLRLRHRETKAYPVDITQKSVKDTLITTFDYTSLDRTLKIKQEAKFPYEILSWEESITDNGKTKTTSAKRLESMRSAYWNQNKPEFSPLRDSLQLPQYGK
;
A
#
# COMPACT_ATOMS: atom_id res chain seq x y z
N LEU A 1 11.72 -12.17 -8.95
CA LEU A 1 11.18 -11.35 -7.84
C LEU A 1 11.15 -12.24 -6.60
N GLY A 2 12.18 -12.34 -5.88
CA GLY A 2 12.26 -13.24 -4.75
C GLY A 2 11.77 -12.63 -3.44
N LYS A 3 12.25 -13.17 -2.36
CA LYS A 3 11.93 -12.78 -0.98
C LYS A 3 12.46 -11.37 -0.60
N LYS A 4 13.02 -10.61 -1.55
CA LYS A 4 13.66 -9.31 -1.33
C LYS A 4 12.83 -8.18 -1.92
N SER A 5 12.81 -7.04 -1.23
CA SER A 5 12.26 -5.80 -1.76
C SER A 5 13.06 -5.28 -2.95
N HIS A 6 12.38 -4.76 -3.95
CA HIS A 6 12.98 -4.04 -5.08
C HIS A 6 12.88 -2.54 -4.94
N ALA A 7 12.05 -2.05 -4.03
CA ALA A 7 11.99 -0.63 -3.71
C ALA A 7 13.30 -0.21 -3.04
N MET A 8 13.95 0.81 -3.56
CA MET A 8 15.18 1.36 -2.95
C MET A 8 14.89 2.11 -1.67
N LYS A 9 13.72 2.70 -1.58
CA LYS A 9 13.24 3.47 -0.42
C LYS A 9 11.72 3.41 -0.36
N ALA A 10 11.19 3.30 0.85
CA ALA A 10 9.78 3.54 1.14
C ALA A 10 9.65 4.51 2.30
N THR A 11 8.66 5.40 2.25
CA THR A 11 8.35 6.34 3.34
C THR A 11 6.86 6.38 3.58
N ALA A 12 6.49 6.51 4.85
CA ALA A 12 5.12 6.79 5.26
C ALA A 12 5.12 7.95 6.26
N SER A 13 4.13 8.81 6.13
CA SER A 13 3.93 9.97 6.99
C SER A 13 2.45 10.06 7.35
N VAL A 14 2.16 10.05 8.63
CA VAL A 14 0.79 10.17 9.15
C VAL A 14 0.72 11.46 9.95
N HIS A 15 -0.17 12.35 9.51
CA HIS A 15 -0.43 13.63 10.13
C HIS A 15 -1.88 13.65 10.61
N GLU A 16 -2.09 13.53 11.90
CA GLU A 16 -3.40 13.55 12.52
C GLU A 16 -3.40 14.37 13.81
N TRP A 17 -4.60 14.62 14.36
CA TRP A 17 -4.77 15.44 15.54
C TRP A 17 -4.08 14.91 16.80
N CYS A 18 -4.03 13.59 16.96
CA CYS A 18 -3.49 12.94 18.15
C CYS A 18 -1.98 12.69 18.07
N GLY A 19 -1.37 13.00 16.93
CA GLY A 19 0.06 12.82 16.79
C GLY A 19 0.53 12.74 15.35
N GLN A 20 1.84 12.78 15.20
CA GLN A 20 2.51 12.65 13.92
C GLN A 20 3.46 11.48 13.97
N ALA A 21 3.52 10.72 12.89
CA ALA A 21 4.47 9.65 12.75
C ALA A 21 5.10 9.69 11.37
N PHE A 22 6.39 9.48 11.31
CA PHE A 22 7.15 9.32 10.07
C PHE A 22 7.91 8.01 10.14
N MET A 23 7.94 7.29 9.04
CA MET A 23 8.72 6.08 8.90
C MET A 23 9.41 6.06 7.55
N GLN A 24 10.68 5.72 7.54
CA GLN A 24 11.46 5.55 6.33
C GLN A 24 12.19 4.22 6.37
N VAL A 25 12.14 3.50 5.25
CA VAL A 25 12.94 2.31 5.00
C VAL A 25 13.87 2.60 3.84
N ASN A 26 15.17 2.43 4.06
CA ASN A 26 16.17 2.42 3.00
C ASN A 26 16.57 0.96 2.75
N ASN A 27 16.43 0.51 1.51
CA ASN A 27 16.85 -0.83 1.11
C ASN A 27 18.32 -0.79 0.70
N ARG A 28 19.16 -1.39 1.52
CA ARG A 28 20.60 -1.55 1.30
C ARG A 28 20.96 -3.03 1.36
N GLU A 29 22.06 -3.38 1.99
CA GLU A 29 22.38 -4.77 2.29
C GLU A 29 21.27 -5.40 3.15
N ASP A 30 20.86 -4.69 4.20
CA ASP A 30 19.65 -4.91 4.99
C ASP A 30 18.64 -3.77 4.79
N LEU A 31 17.45 -3.91 5.35
CA LEU A 31 16.47 -2.83 5.40
C LEU A 31 16.74 -1.94 6.62
N GLU A 32 17.28 -0.75 6.37
CA GLU A 32 17.50 0.26 7.42
C GLU A 32 16.20 1.04 7.64
N VAL A 33 15.64 0.95 8.84
CA VAL A 33 14.36 1.58 9.18
C VAL A 33 14.58 2.70 10.18
N LYS A 34 14.05 3.89 9.88
CA LYS A 34 13.97 5.03 10.79
C LYS A 34 12.52 5.36 11.07
N ILE A 35 12.20 5.53 12.35
CA ILE A 35 10.87 5.84 12.83
C ILE A 35 10.97 7.07 13.73
N HIS A 36 10.12 8.07 13.46
CA HIS A 36 9.91 9.22 14.31
C HIS A 36 8.43 9.29 14.67
N SER A 37 8.11 9.41 15.95
CA SER A 37 6.73 9.40 16.40
C SER A 37 6.56 10.39 17.56
N TYR A 38 5.43 11.09 17.54
CA TYR A 38 5.00 11.93 18.66
C TYR A 38 4.71 11.10 19.93
N PHE A 39 4.33 9.84 19.77
CA PHE A 39 4.02 8.97 20.90
C PHE A 39 5.30 8.44 21.58
N GLU A 40 5.45 8.72 22.85
CA GLU A 40 6.63 8.31 23.66
C GLU A 40 6.92 6.81 23.55
N SER A 41 5.92 5.96 23.61
CA SER A 41 6.07 4.50 23.52
C SER A 41 6.63 4.00 22.19
N THR A 42 6.52 4.82 21.13
CA THR A 42 6.98 4.50 19.77
C THR A 42 7.92 5.58 19.22
N ALA A 43 8.42 6.48 20.09
CA ALA A 43 9.33 7.56 19.73
C ALA A 43 10.63 7.01 19.13
N ASP A 44 11.27 7.83 18.39
CA ASP A 44 12.53 7.69 17.65
C ASP A 44 13.24 6.33 17.76
N LYS A 45 13.14 5.54 16.73
CA LYS A 45 13.75 4.21 16.64
C LYS A 45 14.52 4.04 15.34
N GLU A 46 15.66 3.39 15.43
CA GLU A 46 16.41 2.89 14.29
C GLU A 46 16.47 1.36 14.39
N LEU A 47 16.13 0.69 13.29
CA LEU A 47 16.09 -0.76 13.21
C LEU A 47 16.81 -1.22 11.96
N GLN A 48 17.40 -2.40 12.02
CA GLN A 48 17.84 -3.16 10.85
C GLN A 48 17.00 -4.42 10.74
N LEU A 49 16.45 -4.67 9.57
CA LEU A 49 15.65 -5.85 9.30
C LEU A 49 16.27 -6.63 8.15
N ASN A 50 16.21 -7.94 8.25
CA ASN A 50 16.55 -8.79 7.13
C ASN A 50 15.72 -8.43 5.90
N GLN A 51 16.28 -8.66 4.72
CA GLN A 51 15.60 -8.45 3.45
C GLN A 51 14.26 -9.18 3.41
N ALA A 52 13.21 -8.42 3.11
CA ALA A 52 11.86 -8.92 2.91
C ALA A 52 11.11 -8.02 1.92
N LEU A 53 10.14 -8.57 1.23
CA LEU A 53 9.24 -7.79 0.38
C LEU A 53 8.42 -6.84 1.25
N MET A 54 8.22 -5.59 0.79
CA MET A 54 7.36 -4.60 1.44
C MET A 54 6.01 -4.52 0.71
N GLU A 55 4.91 -4.51 1.44
CA GLU A 55 3.57 -4.34 0.87
C GLU A 55 3.44 -3.02 0.10
N ASN A 56 4.16 -1.97 0.51
CA ASN A 56 4.16 -0.68 -0.18
C ASN A 56 4.56 -0.77 -1.66
N GLU A 57 5.34 -1.77 -2.07
CA GLU A 57 5.74 -1.95 -3.47
C GLU A 57 4.81 -2.85 -4.29
N VAL A 58 3.93 -3.62 -3.63
CA VAL A 58 3.01 -4.57 -4.28
C VAL A 58 2.16 -3.91 -5.36
N TRP A 59 1.69 -2.70 -5.12
CA TRP A 59 0.89 -1.92 -6.06
C TRP A 59 1.57 -1.72 -7.43
N ASN A 60 2.88 -1.50 -7.41
CA ASN A 60 3.68 -1.38 -8.63
C ASN A 60 3.99 -2.76 -9.23
N LEU A 61 4.32 -3.74 -8.39
CA LEU A 61 4.64 -5.09 -8.85
C LEU A 61 3.47 -5.71 -9.62
N LEU A 62 2.25 -5.60 -9.09
CA LEU A 62 1.04 -6.10 -9.75
C LEU A 62 0.79 -5.43 -11.11
N ARG A 63 1.15 -4.15 -11.27
CA ARG A 63 1.01 -3.43 -12.54
C ARG A 63 2.12 -3.72 -13.54
N ILE A 64 3.28 -4.15 -13.08
CA ILE A 64 4.41 -4.51 -13.96
C ILE A 64 4.29 -5.96 -14.41
N ASN A 65 4.04 -6.85 -13.49
CA ASN A 65 3.92 -8.29 -13.73
C ASN A 65 2.95 -8.93 -12.73
N PRO A 66 1.65 -9.05 -13.08
CA PRO A 66 0.64 -9.62 -12.20
C PRO A 66 0.82 -11.13 -11.93
N GLU A 67 1.54 -11.84 -12.81
CA GLU A 67 1.87 -13.27 -12.67
C GLU A 67 3.24 -13.47 -12.00
N SER A 68 3.70 -12.49 -11.23
CA SER A 68 5.01 -12.51 -10.58
C SER A 68 5.13 -13.62 -9.53
N GLU A 69 6.37 -13.90 -9.12
CA GLU A 69 6.70 -14.79 -7.99
C GLU A 69 6.12 -14.31 -6.63
N LEU A 70 5.28 -13.27 -6.67
CA LEU A 70 4.60 -12.72 -5.49
C LEU A 70 3.83 -13.81 -4.73
N LEU A 71 3.23 -14.77 -5.45
CA LEU A 71 2.48 -15.89 -4.85
C LEU A 71 3.36 -16.86 -4.04
N ASN A 72 4.68 -16.80 -4.20
CA ASN A 72 5.63 -17.64 -3.47
C ASN A 72 6.19 -16.94 -2.22
N VAL A 73 5.68 -15.75 -1.90
CA VAL A 73 6.13 -14.98 -0.74
C VAL A 73 5.39 -15.46 0.51
N GLU A 74 6.13 -16.00 1.47
CA GLU A 74 5.57 -16.51 2.74
C GLU A 74 5.52 -15.46 3.85
N LYS A 75 6.38 -14.43 3.76
CA LYS A 75 6.46 -13.35 4.75
C LYS A 75 6.70 -12.02 4.04
N MET A 76 6.02 -10.99 4.50
CA MET A 76 6.13 -9.63 3.94
C MET A 76 6.02 -8.60 5.05
N ILE A 77 6.67 -7.46 4.90
CA ILE A 77 6.49 -6.30 5.77
C ILE A 77 5.17 -5.63 5.34
N PRO A 78 4.15 -5.58 6.22
CA PRO A 78 2.90 -4.88 5.93
C PRO A 78 3.13 -3.42 5.60
N SER A 79 2.12 -2.74 5.05
CA SER A 79 2.27 -1.32 4.70
C SER A 79 2.73 -0.51 5.91
N LEU A 80 3.64 0.43 5.65
CA LEU A 80 4.23 1.25 6.70
C LEU A 80 3.16 2.08 7.42
N GLU A 81 2.13 2.50 6.70
CA GLU A 81 0.96 3.21 7.22
C GLU A 81 0.19 2.33 8.21
N TYR A 82 -0.10 1.08 7.83
CA TYR A 82 -0.75 0.13 8.72
C TYR A 82 0.04 -0.08 10.01
N LEU A 83 1.34 -0.34 9.88
CA LEU A 83 2.20 -0.57 11.05
C LEU A 83 2.17 0.61 12.02
N ARG A 84 2.16 1.84 11.47
CA ARG A 84 2.13 3.06 12.31
C ARG A 84 0.76 3.32 12.92
N LEU A 85 -0.31 3.27 12.13
CA LEU A 85 -1.67 3.51 12.60
C LEU A 85 -2.16 2.47 13.61
N ARG A 86 -1.61 1.26 13.55
CA ARG A 86 -1.99 0.16 14.45
C ARG A 86 -0.96 -0.13 15.53
N HIS A 87 0.08 0.69 15.65
CA HIS A 87 1.16 0.53 16.63
C HIS A 87 1.74 -0.89 16.62
N ARG A 88 1.87 -1.48 15.42
CA ARG A 88 2.43 -2.83 15.25
C ARG A 88 3.94 -2.77 15.16
N GLU A 89 4.57 -3.84 15.63
CA GLU A 89 6.01 -4.02 15.49
C GLU A 89 6.42 -4.02 14.02
N THR A 90 7.52 -3.36 13.70
CA THR A 90 8.05 -3.30 12.33
C THR A 90 8.91 -4.52 12.05
N LYS A 91 8.33 -5.48 11.34
CA LYS A 91 8.97 -6.73 10.91
C LYS A 91 8.21 -7.37 9.76
N ALA A 92 8.76 -8.43 9.16
CA ALA A 92 8.02 -9.27 8.23
C ALA A 92 7.06 -10.19 8.98
N TYR A 93 5.81 -10.23 8.53
CA TYR A 93 4.75 -11.10 9.06
C TYR A 93 4.43 -12.21 8.05
N PRO A 94 4.04 -13.40 8.52
CA PRO A 94 3.49 -14.43 7.65
C PRO A 94 2.30 -13.88 6.86
N VAL A 95 2.23 -14.23 5.57
CA VAL A 95 1.16 -13.81 4.67
C VAL A 95 0.84 -14.94 3.70
N ASP A 96 -0.44 -15.23 3.53
CA ASP A 96 -0.95 -16.11 2.49
C ASP A 96 -1.39 -15.25 1.31
N ILE A 97 -0.78 -15.47 0.14
CA ILE A 97 -1.08 -14.69 -1.05
C ILE A 97 -1.78 -15.60 -2.05
N THR A 98 -2.99 -15.23 -2.43
CA THR A 98 -3.77 -15.95 -3.44
C THR A 98 -4.18 -15.02 -4.57
N GLN A 99 -4.27 -15.55 -5.79
CA GLN A 99 -4.76 -14.80 -6.94
C GLN A 99 -5.85 -15.60 -7.66
N LYS A 100 -6.93 -14.92 -8.03
CA LYS A 100 -8.03 -15.49 -8.78
C LYS A 100 -8.33 -14.64 -10.01
N SER A 101 -8.53 -15.31 -11.14
CA SER A 101 -9.03 -14.66 -12.36
C SER A 101 -10.56 -14.74 -12.38
N VAL A 102 -11.22 -13.61 -12.57
CA VAL A 102 -12.68 -13.52 -12.69
C VAL A 102 -13.01 -12.65 -13.90
N LYS A 103 -13.43 -13.27 -14.99
CA LYS A 103 -13.63 -12.58 -16.29
C LYS A 103 -12.35 -11.85 -16.71
N ASP A 104 -12.44 -10.55 -16.95
CA ASP A 104 -11.32 -9.70 -17.37
C ASP A 104 -10.57 -9.05 -16.19
N THR A 105 -10.68 -9.63 -14.99
CA THR A 105 -10.02 -9.09 -13.80
C THR A 105 -9.22 -10.13 -13.03
N LEU A 106 -8.12 -9.69 -12.42
CA LEU A 106 -7.36 -10.44 -11.42
C LEU A 106 -7.67 -9.87 -10.04
N ILE A 107 -7.87 -10.76 -9.07
CA ILE A 107 -8.05 -10.41 -7.67
C ILE A 107 -6.93 -11.07 -6.89
N THR A 108 -6.02 -10.26 -6.37
CA THR A 108 -4.93 -10.72 -5.50
C THR A 108 -5.31 -10.43 -4.06
N THR A 109 -5.26 -11.45 -3.22
CA THR A 109 -5.58 -11.39 -1.80
C THR A 109 -4.33 -11.65 -0.98
N PHE A 110 -4.06 -10.78 -0.02
CA PHE A 110 -3.00 -10.89 0.98
C PHE A 110 -3.67 -11.10 2.33
N ASP A 111 -3.51 -12.27 2.90
CA ASP A 111 -4.09 -12.61 4.21
C ASP A 111 -3.01 -12.70 5.28
N TYR A 112 -3.04 -11.76 6.21
CA TYR A 112 -2.17 -11.71 7.39
C TYR A 112 -2.94 -12.23 8.60
N THR A 113 -3.10 -13.56 8.71
CA THR A 113 -3.86 -14.20 9.78
C THR A 113 -3.41 -13.74 11.17
N SER A 114 -2.10 -13.58 11.40
CA SER A 114 -1.56 -13.11 12.69
C SER A 114 -1.86 -11.64 13.02
N LEU A 115 -2.39 -10.89 12.08
CA LEU A 115 -2.78 -9.49 12.22
C LEU A 115 -4.29 -9.28 12.13
N ASP A 116 -5.06 -10.37 11.94
CA ASP A 116 -6.50 -10.30 11.64
C ASP A 116 -6.81 -9.31 10.51
N ARG A 117 -5.97 -9.33 9.46
CA ARG A 117 -5.99 -8.36 8.37
C ARG A 117 -5.95 -9.03 7.00
N THR A 118 -6.82 -8.60 6.13
CA THR A 118 -6.84 -9.04 4.72
C THR A 118 -6.84 -7.81 3.81
N LEU A 119 -5.95 -7.81 2.82
CA LEU A 119 -5.94 -6.82 1.73
C LEU A 119 -6.29 -7.53 0.42
N LYS A 120 -7.27 -7.01 -0.32
CA LYS A 120 -7.64 -7.47 -1.66
C LYS A 120 -7.43 -6.36 -2.67
N ILE A 121 -6.70 -6.67 -3.73
CA ILE A 121 -6.47 -5.73 -4.84
C ILE A 121 -7.08 -6.34 -6.10
N LYS A 122 -7.98 -5.61 -6.74
CA LYS A 122 -8.60 -5.97 -8.00
C LYS A 122 -8.03 -5.12 -9.12
N GLN A 123 -7.57 -5.78 -10.19
CA GLN A 123 -6.93 -5.14 -11.33
C GLN A 123 -7.42 -5.73 -12.65
N GLU A 124 -7.16 -5.06 -13.76
CA GLU A 124 -7.39 -5.61 -15.10
C GLU A 124 -6.46 -6.80 -15.33
N ALA A 125 -6.98 -7.86 -15.99
CA ALA A 125 -6.20 -9.03 -16.37
C ALA A 125 -5.31 -8.79 -17.59
N LYS A 126 -5.52 -7.68 -18.31
CA LYS A 126 -4.78 -7.29 -19.52
C LYS A 126 -3.95 -6.05 -19.27
N PHE A 127 -2.83 -5.94 -19.99
CA PHE A 127 -2.01 -4.73 -19.97
C PHE A 127 -2.89 -3.48 -20.26
N PRO A 128 -2.76 -2.39 -19.50
CA PRO A 128 -1.67 -2.06 -18.56
C PRO A 128 -1.92 -2.48 -17.10
N TYR A 129 -2.76 -3.48 -16.83
CA TYR A 129 -3.02 -4.06 -15.50
C TYR A 129 -3.46 -3.01 -14.47
N GLU A 130 -4.34 -2.10 -14.88
CA GLU A 130 -4.75 -0.99 -14.02
C GLU A 130 -5.51 -1.48 -12.79
N ILE A 131 -5.18 -0.91 -11.64
CA ILE A 131 -5.89 -1.21 -10.39
C ILE A 131 -7.29 -0.59 -10.47
N LEU A 132 -8.30 -1.42 -10.30
CA LEU A 132 -9.72 -1.04 -10.37
C LEU A 132 -10.30 -0.70 -9.01
N SER A 133 -9.90 -1.44 -7.99
CA SER A 133 -10.35 -1.26 -6.62
C SER A 133 -9.44 -2.00 -5.65
N TRP A 134 -9.55 -1.64 -4.38
CA TRP A 134 -8.98 -2.40 -3.29
C TRP A 134 -9.92 -2.41 -2.08
N GLU A 135 -9.74 -3.39 -1.23
CA GLU A 135 -10.48 -3.55 0.02
C GLU A 135 -9.51 -4.04 1.10
N GLU A 136 -9.48 -3.37 2.23
CA GLU A 136 -8.74 -3.77 3.41
C GLU A 136 -9.72 -4.04 4.54
N SER A 137 -9.69 -5.24 5.09
CA SER A 137 -10.50 -5.65 6.25
C SER A 137 -9.60 -5.92 7.42
N ILE A 138 -9.93 -5.35 8.57
CA ILE A 138 -9.20 -5.52 9.82
C ILE A 138 -10.20 -5.88 10.91
N THR A 139 -9.93 -6.99 11.63
CA THR A 139 -10.74 -7.36 12.78
C THR A 139 -10.05 -6.93 14.07
N ASP A 140 -10.75 -6.16 14.88
CA ASP A 140 -10.29 -5.67 16.16
C ASP A 140 -11.40 -5.84 17.20
N ASN A 141 -11.08 -6.46 18.33
CA ASN A 141 -12.04 -6.77 19.39
C ASN A 141 -13.32 -7.46 18.88
N GLY A 142 -13.16 -8.42 17.94
CA GLY A 142 -14.28 -9.17 17.35
C GLY A 142 -15.13 -8.36 16.36
N LYS A 143 -14.75 -7.13 16.03
CA LYS A 143 -15.43 -6.29 15.04
C LYS A 143 -14.56 -6.11 13.82
N THR A 144 -15.06 -6.52 12.66
CA THR A 144 -14.39 -6.28 11.38
C THR A 144 -14.78 -4.92 10.83
N LYS A 145 -13.78 -4.13 10.49
CA LYS A 145 -13.91 -2.86 9.77
C LYS A 145 -13.29 -3.02 8.40
N THR A 146 -13.98 -2.54 7.38
CA THR A 146 -13.53 -2.62 5.99
C THR A 146 -13.40 -1.21 5.42
N THR A 147 -12.23 -0.93 4.86
CA THR A 147 -11.96 0.26 4.08
C THR A 147 -11.84 -0.15 2.62
N SER A 148 -12.47 0.58 1.72
CA SER A 148 -12.40 0.28 0.30
C SER A 148 -12.23 1.53 -0.54
N ALA A 149 -11.60 1.37 -1.70
CA ALA A 149 -11.53 2.40 -2.72
C ALA A 149 -11.80 1.79 -4.09
N LYS A 150 -12.45 2.57 -4.96
CA LYS A 150 -12.73 2.23 -6.34
C LYS A 150 -12.25 3.36 -7.24
N ARG A 151 -11.56 3.00 -8.31
CA ARG A 151 -11.20 3.95 -9.37
C ARG A 151 -12.48 4.47 -10.02
N LEU A 152 -12.61 5.77 -10.12
CA LEU A 152 -13.71 6.42 -10.85
C LEU A 152 -13.35 6.51 -12.33
N GLU A 153 -12.26 7.22 -12.63
CA GLU A 153 -11.78 7.46 -13.98
C GLU A 153 -10.25 7.42 -14.03
N SER A 154 -9.72 7.26 -15.22
CA SER A 154 -8.30 7.44 -15.47
C SER A 154 -8.08 8.25 -16.76
N MET A 155 -7.07 9.10 -16.75
CA MET A 155 -6.74 9.95 -17.87
C MET A 155 -5.22 10.02 -18.06
N ARG A 156 -4.77 9.90 -19.31
CA ARG A 156 -3.39 10.20 -19.66
C ARG A 156 -3.24 11.67 -19.96
N SER A 157 -2.41 12.37 -19.20
CA SER A 157 -2.15 13.79 -19.42
C SER A 157 -0.74 14.17 -18.96
N ALA A 158 -0.24 15.29 -19.47
CA ALA A 158 1.01 15.90 -19.01
C ALA A 158 0.75 16.71 -17.72
N TYR A 159 0.28 16.03 -16.68
CA TYR A 159 -0.22 16.63 -15.41
C TYR A 159 0.78 17.60 -14.76
N TRP A 160 2.07 17.40 -14.96
CA TRP A 160 3.13 18.29 -14.43
C TRP A 160 3.10 19.70 -15.03
N ASN A 161 2.42 19.89 -16.15
CA ASN A 161 2.21 21.21 -16.79
C ASN A 161 0.80 21.75 -16.54
N GLN A 162 -0.03 21.07 -15.74
CA GLN A 162 -1.47 21.35 -15.59
C GLN A 162 -1.80 21.78 -14.15
N ASN A 163 -0.98 22.64 -13.57
CA ASN A 163 -1.12 23.13 -12.19
C ASN A 163 -1.78 24.52 -12.09
N LYS A 164 -2.27 25.08 -13.21
CA LYS A 164 -2.93 26.38 -13.24
C LYS A 164 -4.46 26.25 -13.21
N PRO A 165 -5.19 27.29 -12.76
CA PRO A 165 -6.67 27.28 -12.69
C PRO A 165 -7.38 26.97 -14.02
N GLU A 166 -6.77 27.32 -15.16
CA GLU A 166 -7.32 27.02 -16.50
C GLU A 166 -7.52 25.54 -16.78
N PHE A 167 -6.81 24.65 -16.04
CA PHE A 167 -6.93 23.21 -16.15
C PHE A 167 -7.96 22.60 -15.19
N SER A 168 -8.66 23.41 -14.40
CA SER A 168 -9.69 22.92 -13.47
C SER A 168 -10.79 22.07 -14.13
N PRO A 169 -11.21 22.29 -15.40
CA PRO A 169 -12.19 21.43 -16.06
C PRO A 169 -11.76 19.97 -16.20
N LEU A 170 -10.45 19.66 -16.16
CA LEU A 170 -9.96 18.29 -16.19
C LEU A 170 -10.38 17.49 -14.95
N ARG A 171 -10.73 18.15 -13.85
CA ARG A 171 -11.29 17.54 -12.64
C ARG A 171 -12.67 16.94 -12.92
N ASP A 172 -13.47 17.60 -13.72
CA ASP A 172 -14.81 17.11 -14.10
C ASP A 172 -14.67 15.85 -14.97
N SER A 173 -13.70 15.82 -15.87
CA SER A 173 -13.38 14.62 -16.66
C SER A 173 -12.95 13.43 -15.81
N LEU A 174 -12.40 13.67 -14.61
CA LEU A 174 -12.02 12.67 -13.63
C LEU A 174 -13.11 12.39 -12.58
N GLN A 175 -14.29 12.98 -12.73
CA GLN A 175 -15.41 12.87 -11.78
C GLN A 175 -15.02 13.27 -10.33
N LEU A 176 -14.08 14.20 -10.20
CA LEU A 176 -13.63 14.67 -8.90
C LEU A 176 -14.59 15.73 -8.33
N PRO A 177 -14.81 15.76 -7.00
CA PRO A 177 -15.61 16.80 -6.38
C PRO A 177 -15.09 18.20 -6.72
N GLN A 178 -16.00 19.11 -7.02
CA GLN A 178 -15.63 20.52 -7.19
C GLN A 178 -15.36 21.15 -5.81
N TYR A 179 -14.32 21.96 -5.71
CA TYR A 179 -14.08 22.74 -4.50
C TYR A 179 -15.10 23.90 -4.40
N GLY A 180 -15.73 24.04 -3.25
CA GLY A 180 -16.51 25.23 -2.94
C GLY A 180 -18.02 25.18 -3.30
N LYS A 181 -18.59 23.98 -3.41
CA LYS A 181 -20.06 23.81 -3.40
C LYS A 181 -20.50 23.10 -2.16
#